data_058e0f62540588e73f71ac237876fc0d
#
_entry.id   058e0f62540588e73f71ac237876fc0d
#
_cell.length_a   1.000
_cell.length_b   1.000
_cell.length_c   1.000
_cell.angle_alpha   90.00
_cell.angle_beta   90.00
_cell.angle_gamma   90.00
#
_symmetry.space_group_name_H-M   'P 1'
#
loop_
_entity.id
_entity.type
_entity.pdbx_description
1 polymer ?
#
loop_
_entity_poly.entity_id
_entity_poly.type
_entity_poly.pdbx_seq_one_letter_code
_entity_poly.pdbx_strand_id
1 'polypeptide(L)'
;MVNVEIHATSHIGRVRRGNEDNYLILNISRSRSWTSSQEDGEFVVESQTFEVDGNGVVLAVSDGMGGALAGEVASKMAVDTVSEKLLEADPEETLTPEASQYHLIAKLYNATVEANHLVHEQGRTDPQFQGMGATFTGMGFTPDGVDIIQVGDSRAYLVRNGKIYQITKDQSLVQQLIDAQQISPEEAETHTLKNVILQALGAQNEIYPVSARLAPNSMDVLLLCSDGLSNKVTAANLQRIVVDNIDNLAVACAELVKEANTNGGEDNITVVIAKLTGDNLEQANTEEVQLELIDMGNIHDTADQDTAEVL
;
A
#
# COMPACT_ATOMS: atom_id res chain seq x y z
N MET A 1 18.30 12.02 -11.91
CA MET A 1 18.02 10.78 -11.17
C MET A 1 16.86 11.03 -10.23
N VAL A 2 16.02 10.05 -9.99
CA VAL A 2 14.95 10.10 -8.98
C VAL A 2 15.42 9.32 -7.76
N ASN A 3 15.27 9.90 -6.59
CA ASN A 3 15.59 9.25 -5.32
C ASN A 3 14.34 9.19 -4.45
N VAL A 4 14.20 8.11 -3.71
CA VAL A 4 13.17 7.94 -2.70
C VAL A 4 13.80 7.72 -1.33
N GLU A 5 13.51 8.60 -0.38
CA GLU A 5 13.83 8.44 1.04
C GLU A 5 12.63 7.83 1.75
N ILE A 6 12.84 6.74 2.51
CA ILE A 6 11.77 5.94 3.09
C ILE A 6 12.00 5.73 4.57
N HIS A 7 10.93 5.81 5.35
CA HIS A 7 10.88 5.34 6.72
C HIS A 7 9.59 4.56 6.97
N ALA A 8 9.67 3.49 7.75
CA ALA A 8 8.53 2.67 8.14
C ALA A 8 8.55 2.41 9.64
N THR A 9 7.38 2.32 10.22
CA THR A 9 7.18 1.89 11.61
C THR A 9 5.87 1.12 11.73
N SER A 10 5.86 0.10 12.58
CA SER A 10 4.66 -0.63 12.96
C SER A 10 4.61 -0.74 14.48
N HIS A 11 3.44 -0.50 15.06
CA HIS A 11 3.24 -0.44 16.51
C HIS A 11 1.97 -1.20 16.89
N ILE A 12 2.06 -1.98 17.96
CA ILE A 12 0.95 -2.83 18.42
C ILE A 12 -0.31 -2.05 18.87
N GLY A 13 -0.20 -0.74 19.08
CA GLY A 13 -1.25 0.05 19.70
C GLY A 13 -1.22 -0.06 21.23
N ARG A 14 -2.36 0.26 21.88
CA ARG A 14 -2.50 0.22 23.35
C ARG A 14 -3.40 -0.89 23.85
N VAL A 15 -4.20 -1.48 22.98
CA VAL A 15 -5.27 -2.42 23.36
C VAL A 15 -5.00 -3.84 22.85
N ARG A 16 -4.45 -3.97 21.66
CA ARG A 16 -4.14 -5.26 21.04
C ARG A 16 -3.01 -5.97 21.82
N ARG A 17 -2.98 -7.31 21.73
CA ARG A 17 -1.95 -8.16 22.36
C ARG A 17 -0.90 -8.68 21.38
N GLY A 18 -1.18 -8.63 20.09
CA GLY A 18 -0.31 -8.98 18.97
C GLY A 18 -0.40 -7.93 17.91
N ASN A 19 0.57 -7.88 17.03
CA ASN A 19 0.56 -7.01 15.86
C ASN A 19 0.21 -7.85 14.63
N GLU A 20 -0.98 -7.62 14.07
CA GLU A 20 -1.47 -8.29 12.87
C GLU A 20 -1.11 -7.50 11.60
N ASP A 21 -0.61 -6.27 11.75
CA ASP A 21 -0.12 -5.46 10.64
C ASP A 21 1.26 -5.90 10.16
N ASN A 22 1.50 -5.70 8.87
CA ASN A 22 2.83 -5.85 8.29
C ASN A 22 3.09 -4.74 7.26
N TYR A 23 4.38 -4.50 6.95
CA TYR A 23 4.79 -3.63 5.86
C TYR A 23 5.85 -4.30 5.01
N LEU A 24 6.02 -3.82 3.78
CA LEU A 24 7.09 -4.19 2.87
C LEU A 24 7.82 -2.93 2.40
N ILE A 25 9.15 -2.96 2.43
CA ILE A 25 10.02 -2.10 1.64
C ILE A 25 10.87 -3.04 0.80
N LEU A 26 10.82 -2.94 -0.52
CA LEU A 26 11.55 -3.80 -1.44
C LEU A 26 12.31 -2.97 -2.46
N ASN A 27 13.63 -3.13 -2.51
CA ASN A 27 14.43 -2.67 -3.64
C ASN A 27 14.69 -3.86 -4.56
N ILE A 28 14.02 -3.89 -5.71
CA ILE A 28 14.04 -5.04 -6.63
C ILE A 28 15.44 -5.26 -7.19
N SER A 29 16.10 -4.21 -7.67
CA SER A 29 17.45 -4.31 -8.26
C SER A 29 18.51 -4.82 -7.30
N ARG A 30 18.34 -4.56 -6.01
CA ARG A 30 19.26 -5.05 -4.96
C ARG A 30 18.81 -6.36 -4.35
N SER A 31 17.66 -6.88 -4.75
CA SER A 31 17.02 -8.08 -4.16
C SER A 31 17.01 -8.02 -2.62
N ARG A 32 16.62 -6.85 -2.10
CA ARG A 32 16.64 -6.59 -0.66
C ARG A 32 15.29 -6.07 -0.17
N SER A 33 14.75 -6.75 0.82
CA SER A 33 13.48 -6.39 1.46
C SER A 33 13.63 -6.15 2.95
N TRP A 34 12.70 -5.36 3.51
CA TRP A 34 12.49 -5.13 4.93
C TRP A 34 11.00 -5.27 5.19
N THR A 35 10.65 -6.02 6.21
CA THR A 35 9.29 -6.24 6.69
C THR A 35 9.24 -6.00 8.19
N SER A 36 8.04 -5.85 8.77
CA SER A 36 7.90 -5.89 10.22
C SER A 36 8.23 -7.30 10.70
N SER A 37 9.12 -7.44 11.67
CA SER A 37 9.34 -8.71 12.35
C SER A 37 8.42 -8.82 13.56
N GLN A 38 8.01 -10.04 13.90
CA GLN A 38 6.94 -10.33 14.86
C GLN A 38 7.37 -10.34 16.34
N GLU A 39 8.44 -9.66 16.70
CA GLU A 39 8.83 -9.60 18.11
C GLU A 39 8.16 -8.41 18.79
N ASP A 40 7.62 -8.62 19.97
CA ASP A 40 6.86 -7.65 20.78
C ASP A 40 7.55 -6.27 20.83
N GLY A 41 6.91 -5.26 20.24
CA GLY A 41 7.40 -3.91 20.35
C GLY A 41 7.08 -3.00 19.15
N GLU A 42 7.79 -1.91 19.11
CA GLU A 42 7.81 -0.95 18.03
C GLU A 42 8.90 -1.30 17.03
N PHE A 43 8.53 -1.59 15.78
CA PHE A 43 9.48 -1.88 14.72
C PHE A 43 9.79 -0.61 13.95
N VAL A 44 11.03 -0.20 13.99
CA VAL A 44 11.51 0.98 13.29
C VAL A 44 12.58 0.57 12.31
N VAL A 45 12.35 0.83 11.04
CA VAL A 45 13.38 0.76 10.02
C VAL A 45 14.19 2.07 10.08
N GLU A 46 15.51 1.98 10.09
CA GLU A 46 16.33 3.16 9.83
C GLU A 46 15.96 3.73 8.43
N SER A 47 15.83 5.06 8.33
CA SER A 47 15.52 5.70 7.06
C SER A 47 16.49 5.24 5.97
N GLN A 48 15.94 4.83 4.84
CA GLN A 48 16.70 4.35 3.69
C GLN A 48 16.51 5.31 2.51
N THR A 49 17.56 5.51 1.74
CA THR A 49 17.45 6.27 0.50
C THR A 49 17.89 5.37 -0.66
N PHE A 50 17.03 5.27 -1.67
CA PHE A 50 17.29 4.51 -2.88
C PHE A 50 17.25 5.40 -4.10
N GLU A 51 18.16 5.16 -5.03
CA GLU A 51 17.99 5.61 -6.41
C GLU A 51 16.94 4.71 -7.07
N VAL A 52 15.95 5.33 -7.70
CA VAL A 52 14.87 4.63 -8.39
C VAL A 52 15.32 4.34 -9.82
N ASP A 53 15.42 3.07 -10.14
CA ASP A 53 15.75 2.55 -11.46
C ASP A 53 14.56 1.87 -12.16
N GLY A 54 14.77 1.30 -13.34
CA GLY A 54 13.70 0.68 -14.13
C GLY A 54 13.06 -0.55 -13.50
N ASN A 55 13.74 -1.24 -12.57
CA ASN A 55 13.16 -2.37 -11.84
C ASN A 55 12.27 -1.89 -10.67
N GLY A 56 12.59 -0.74 -10.12
CA GLY A 56 11.77 -0.06 -9.15
C GLY A 56 12.04 -0.38 -7.68
N VAL A 57 11.36 0.39 -6.84
CA VAL A 57 11.28 0.22 -5.38
C VAL A 57 9.81 0.07 -5.01
N VAL A 58 9.47 -0.92 -4.18
CA VAL A 58 8.08 -1.18 -3.79
C VAL A 58 7.91 -0.99 -2.29
N LEU A 59 6.82 -0.33 -1.91
CA LEU A 59 6.35 -0.19 -0.55
C LEU A 59 4.96 -0.80 -0.42
N ALA A 60 4.64 -1.41 0.72
CA ALA A 60 3.28 -1.82 1.00
C ALA A 60 2.98 -1.81 2.50
N VAL A 61 1.69 -1.73 2.82
CA VAL A 61 1.11 -1.99 4.14
C VAL A 61 0.04 -3.06 3.97
N SER A 62 0.00 -4.00 4.89
CA SER A 62 -0.97 -5.07 4.96
C SER A 62 -1.48 -5.19 6.39
N ASP A 63 -2.78 -5.04 6.58
CA ASP A 63 -3.49 -5.16 7.85
C ASP A 63 -4.19 -6.51 7.90
N GLY A 64 -3.83 -7.32 8.88
CA GLY A 64 -4.30 -8.69 9.01
C GLY A 64 -5.59 -8.81 9.80
N MET A 65 -6.50 -9.67 9.35
CA MET A 65 -7.78 -9.94 10.01
C MET A 65 -8.06 -11.43 10.15
N GLY A 66 -8.96 -11.79 11.07
CA GLY A 66 -9.34 -13.19 11.34
C GLY A 66 -8.96 -13.68 12.72
N GLY A 67 -8.56 -12.76 13.61
CA GLY A 67 -8.09 -13.01 14.97
C GLY A 67 -6.56 -13.16 15.04
N ALA A 68 -5.99 -12.91 16.22
CA ALA A 68 -4.59 -12.58 16.44
C ALA A 68 -3.57 -13.42 15.64
N LEU A 69 -3.68 -14.74 15.64
CA LEU A 69 -2.74 -15.60 14.91
C LEU A 69 -3.04 -15.62 13.40
N ALA A 70 -4.31 -15.63 13.03
CA ALA A 70 -4.74 -15.77 11.65
C ALA A 70 -4.47 -14.48 10.85
N GLY A 71 -4.75 -13.31 11.46
CA GLY A 71 -4.45 -12.01 10.86
C GLY A 71 -2.95 -11.79 10.63
N GLU A 72 -2.14 -12.05 11.65
CA GLU A 72 -0.68 -11.98 11.60
C GLU A 72 -0.09 -12.83 10.46
N VAL A 73 -0.57 -14.08 10.33
CA VAL A 73 -0.12 -14.98 9.26
C VAL A 73 -0.59 -14.46 7.90
N ALA A 74 -1.82 -13.95 7.78
CA ALA A 74 -2.35 -13.44 6.52
C ALA A 74 -1.56 -12.24 6.00
N SER A 75 -1.34 -11.21 6.84
CA SER A 75 -0.59 -10.02 6.45
C SER A 75 0.87 -10.35 6.11
N LYS A 76 1.48 -11.27 6.86
CA LYS A 76 2.83 -11.76 6.57
C LYS A 76 2.89 -12.50 5.24
N MET A 77 1.97 -13.43 4.98
CA MET A 77 1.90 -14.13 3.70
C MET A 77 1.71 -13.17 2.54
N ALA A 78 0.89 -12.14 2.71
CA ALA A 78 0.65 -11.14 1.68
C ALA A 78 1.96 -10.42 1.28
N VAL A 79 2.70 -9.88 2.24
CA VAL A 79 3.94 -9.13 1.94
C VAL A 79 5.08 -10.05 1.47
N ASP A 80 5.20 -11.25 2.03
CA ASP A 80 6.22 -12.21 1.63
C ASP A 80 5.99 -12.69 0.19
N THR A 81 4.76 -13.10 -0.14
CA THR A 81 4.41 -13.54 -1.51
C THR A 81 4.65 -12.44 -2.54
N VAL A 82 4.20 -11.21 -2.24
CA VAL A 82 4.43 -10.10 -3.17
C VAL A 82 5.93 -9.83 -3.34
N SER A 83 6.70 -9.85 -2.25
CA SER A 83 8.16 -9.67 -2.32
C SER A 83 8.82 -10.76 -3.16
N GLU A 84 8.47 -12.03 -2.95
CA GLU A 84 9.02 -13.17 -3.69
C GLU A 84 8.69 -13.07 -5.18
N LYS A 85 7.42 -12.82 -5.52
CA LYS A 85 6.96 -12.71 -6.91
C LYS A 85 7.59 -11.54 -7.67
N LEU A 86 7.83 -10.42 -7.01
CA LEU A 86 8.50 -9.28 -7.62
C LEU A 86 10.01 -9.53 -7.85
N LEU A 87 10.62 -10.44 -7.09
CA LEU A 87 12.02 -10.84 -7.24
C LEU A 87 12.21 -12.00 -8.24
N GLU A 88 11.15 -12.68 -8.66
CA GLU A 88 11.24 -13.66 -9.73
C GLU A 88 11.73 -13.00 -11.01
N ALA A 89 12.64 -13.68 -11.71
CA ALA A 89 13.14 -13.23 -13.00
C ALA A 89 12.00 -13.18 -14.02
N ASP A 90 11.92 -12.10 -14.76
CA ASP A 90 11.00 -12.05 -15.88
C ASP A 90 11.41 -13.04 -16.97
N PRO A 91 10.46 -13.66 -17.68
CA PRO A 91 10.77 -14.36 -18.90
C PRO A 91 11.52 -13.44 -19.85
N GLU A 92 12.49 -13.97 -20.63
CA GLU A 92 13.31 -13.20 -21.58
C GLU A 92 12.48 -12.60 -22.75
N GLU A 93 11.32 -12.03 -22.47
CA GLU A 93 10.53 -11.31 -23.48
C GLU A 93 10.97 -9.85 -23.54
N THR A 94 11.36 -9.43 -24.74
CA THR A 94 11.60 -8.03 -25.06
C THR A 94 10.27 -7.29 -25.02
N LEU A 95 9.99 -6.61 -23.90
CA LEU A 95 8.80 -5.75 -23.77
C LEU A 95 8.86 -4.62 -24.79
N THR A 96 7.74 -4.30 -25.40
CA THR A 96 7.62 -3.06 -26.17
C THR A 96 7.77 -1.85 -25.24
N PRO A 97 8.19 -0.68 -25.75
CA PRO A 97 8.30 0.52 -24.91
C PRO A 97 7.00 0.85 -24.17
N GLU A 98 5.86 0.64 -24.80
CA GLU A 98 4.53 0.86 -24.22
C GLU A 98 4.22 -0.14 -23.11
N ALA A 99 4.55 -1.42 -23.29
CA ALA A 99 4.39 -2.45 -22.27
C ALA A 99 5.36 -2.26 -21.10
N SER A 100 6.57 -1.76 -21.38
CA SER A 100 7.59 -1.54 -20.37
C SER A 100 7.18 -0.52 -19.30
N GLN A 101 6.43 0.53 -19.66
CA GLN A 101 5.98 1.53 -18.69
C GLN A 101 4.99 0.98 -17.65
N TYR A 102 4.24 -0.07 -17.98
CA TYR A 102 3.25 -0.71 -17.08
C TYR A 102 3.78 -2.01 -16.45
N HIS A 103 5.05 -2.34 -16.68
CA HIS A 103 5.62 -3.62 -16.27
C HIS A 103 5.54 -3.82 -14.75
N LEU A 104 5.95 -2.84 -13.95
CA LEU A 104 5.95 -2.97 -12.49
C LEU A 104 4.53 -3.11 -11.93
N ILE A 105 3.57 -2.31 -12.42
CA ILE A 105 2.19 -2.41 -11.92
C ILE A 105 1.55 -3.75 -12.31
N ALA A 106 1.86 -4.28 -13.48
CA ALA A 106 1.39 -5.60 -13.90
C ALA A 106 1.95 -6.71 -13.01
N LYS A 107 3.26 -6.69 -12.73
CA LYS A 107 3.88 -7.62 -11.77
C LYS A 107 3.27 -7.49 -10.38
N LEU A 108 3.07 -6.28 -9.89
CA LEU A 108 2.50 -6.01 -8.58
C LEU A 108 1.05 -6.47 -8.48
N TYR A 109 0.25 -6.27 -9.55
CA TYR A 109 -1.11 -6.78 -9.63
C TYR A 109 -1.14 -8.31 -9.57
N ASN A 110 -0.35 -8.99 -10.41
CA ASN A 110 -0.29 -10.45 -10.45
C ASN A 110 0.22 -11.04 -9.13
N ALA A 111 1.23 -10.43 -8.53
CA ALA A 111 1.73 -10.82 -7.21
C ALA A 111 0.66 -10.67 -6.11
N THR A 112 -0.17 -9.62 -6.18
CA THR A 112 -1.28 -9.40 -5.23
C THR A 112 -2.38 -10.44 -5.42
N VAL A 113 -2.71 -10.81 -6.66
CA VAL A 113 -3.66 -11.89 -6.96
C VAL A 113 -3.15 -13.23 -6.47
N GLU A 114 -1.87 -13.53 -6.68
CA GLU A 114 -1.24 -14.75 -6.17
C GLU A 114 -1.25 -14.80 -4.64
N ALA A 115 -0.94 -13.68 -3.97
CA ALA A 115 -1.04 -13.58 -2.52
C ALA A 115 -2.46 -13.89 -2.03
N ASN A 116 -3.50 -13.40 -2.73
CA ASN A 116 -4.89 -13.75 -2.43
C ASN A 116 -5.12 -15.27 -2.49
N HIS A 117 -4.66 -15.92 -3.56
CA HIS A 117 -4.84 -17.35 -3.72
C HIS A 117 -4.18 -18.15 -2.59
N LEU A 118 -2.97 -17.79 -2.20
CA LEU A 118 -2.23 -18.48 -1.14
C LEU A 118 -2.88 -18.27 0.24
N VAL A 119 -3.29 -17.04 0.57
CA VAL A 119 -3.99 -16.74 1.83
C VAL A 119 -5.33 -17.45 1.88
N HIS A 120 -6.10 -17.45 0.77
CA HIS A 120 -7.39 -18.13 0.69
C HIS A 120 -7.25 -19.65 0.87
N GLU A 121 -6.27 -20.26 0.19
CA GLU A 121 -6.02 -21.71 0.28
C GLU A 121 -5.57 -22.11 1.70
N GLN A 122 -4.73 -21.31 2.34
CA GLN A 122 -4.30 -21.53 3.73
C GLN A 122 -5.49 -21.49 4.69
N GLY A 123 -6.35 -20.45 4.58
CA GLY A 123 -7.56 -20.32 5.41
C GLY A 123 -8.59 -21.42 5.18
N ARG A 124 -8.62 -22.02 3.97
CA ARG A 124 -9.51 -23.12 3.62
C ARG A 124 -9.01 -24.47 4.11
N THR A 125 -7.70 -24.70 4.11
CA THR A 125 -7.10 -26.02 4.36
C THR A 125 -6.74 -26.22 5.84
N ASP A 126 -6.40 -25.16 6.56
CA ASP A 126 -6.03 -25.23 7.97
C ASP A 126 -7.11 -24.58 8.87
N PRO A 127 -7.82 -25.38 9.72
CA PRO A 127 -8.84 -24.84 10.62
C PRO A 127 -8.34 -23.77 11.61
N GLN A 128 -7.03 -23.71 11.89
CA GLN A 128 -6.46 -22.67 12.76
C GLN A 128 -6.50 -21.28 12.11
N PHE A 129 -6.50 -21.24 10.77
CA PHE A 129 -6.49 -20.02 9.98
C PHE A 129 -7.82 -19.75 9.27
N GLN A 130 -8.88 -20.46 9.67
CA GLN A 130 -10.19 -20.26 9.05
C GLN A 130 -10.67 -18.81 9.19
N GLY A 131 -10.98 -18.18 8.07
CA GLY A 131 -11.42 -16.78 8.02
C GLY A 131 -10.28 -15.76 8.12
N MET A 132 -9.03 -16.20 7.96
CA MET A 132 -7.90 -15.29 7.81
C MET A 132 -8.04 -14.44 6.54
N GLY A 133 -7.53 -13.23 6.60
CA GLY A 133 -7.46 -12.33 5.47
C GLY A 133 -6.55 -11.15 5.77
N ALA A 134 -6.28 -10.33 4.78
CA ALA A 134 -5.52 -9.12 4.96
C ALA A 134 -5.89 -8.06 3.93
N THR A 135 -5.70 -6.79 4.27
CA THR A 135 -5.62 -5.72 3.28
C THR A 135 -4.29 -5.78 2.54
N PHE A 136 -4.19 -5.12 1.41
CA PHE A 136 -2.92 -4.84 0.76
C PHE A 136 -3.00 -3.50 0.03
N THR A 137 -2.22 -2.52 0.50
CA THR A 137 -2.07 -1.23 -0.17
C THR A 137 -0.59 -1.03 -0.46
N GLY A 138 -0.24 -0.98 -1.75
CA GLY A 138 1.14 -0.93 -2.22
C GLY A 138 1.41 0.21 -3.19
N MET A 139 2.67 0.61 -3.27
CA MET A 139 3.21 1.56 -4.24
C MET A 139 4.49 1.04 -4.86
N GLY A 140 4.59 1.16 -6.19
CA GLY A 140 5.80 0.89 -6.96
C GLY A 140 6.37 2.17 -7.54
N PHE A 141 7.62 2.46 -7.26
CA PHE A 141 8.33 3.65 -7.76
C PHE A 141 9.20 3.26 -8.93
N THR A 142 8.98 3.88 -10.08
CA THR A 142 9.83 3.79 -11.28
C THR A 142 10.24 5.18 -11.74
N PRO A 143 11.21 5.33 -12.66
CA PRO A 143 11.51 6.62 -13.25
C PRO A 143 10.32 7.26 -13.98
N ASP A 144 9.36 6.45 -14.42
CA ASP A 144 8.21 6.86 -15.24
C ASP A 144 6.97 7.23 -14.40
N GLY A 145 6.93 6.85 -13.11
CA GLY A 145 5.77 7.13 -12.28
C GLY A 145 5.73 6.39 -10.95
N VAL A 146 4.65 6.61 -10.22
CA VAL A 146 4.32 5.88 -9.01
C VAL A 146 3.08 5.04 -9.27
N ASP A 147 3.24 3.74 -9.29
CA ASP A 147 2.17 2.77 -9.41
C ASP A 147 1.52 2.52 -8.04
N ILE A 148 0.21 2.40 -8.01
CA ILE A 148 -0.57 2.20 -6.79
C ILE A 148 -1.43 0.96 -6.98
N ILE A 149 -1.47 0.10 -5.97
CA ILE A 149 -2.37 -1.04 -5.91
C ILE A 149 -3.08 -1.09 -4.58
N GLN A 150 -4.37 -1.47 -4.58
CA GLN A 150 -5.17 -1.53 -3.37
C GLN A 150 -6.14 -2.70 -3.36
N VAL A 151 -6.17 -3.37 -2.20
CA VAL A 151 -7.18 -4.31 -1.74
C VAL A 151 -7.48 -3.99 -0.28
N GLY A 152 -8.74 -3.62 0.04
CA GLY A 152 -9.16 -3.31 1.41
C GLY A 152 -9.30 -1.82 1.71
N ASP A 153 -9.08 -1.43 2.96
CA ASP A 153 -9.29 -0.10 3.51
C ASP A 153 -8.04 0.51 4.19
N SER A 154 -6.89 -0.15 4.10
CA SER A 154 -5.61 0.52 4.31
C SER A 154 -5.44 1.60 3.25
N ARG A 155 -4.89 2.76 3.64
CA ARG A 155 -4.93 3.96 2.81
C ARG A 155 -3.57 4.41 2.34
N ALA A 156 -3.58 5.08 1.18
CA ALA A 156 -2.47 5.84 0.66
C ALA A 156 -2.83 7.32 0.52
N TYR A 157 -1.87 8.17 0.89
CA TYR A 157 -1.99 9.62 0.80
C TYR A 157 -0.79 10.20 0.05
N LEU A 158 -1.04 11.31 -0.64
CA LEU A 158 -0.02 12.20 -1.21
C LEU A 158 -0.02 13.53 -0.46
N VAL A 159 1.14 13.98 -0.02
CA VAL A 159 1.35 15.35 0.42
C VAL A 159 2.15 16.08 -0.67
N ARG A 160 1.50 17.05 -1.31
CA ARG A 160 2.04 17.87 -2.40
C ARG A 160 1.77 19.34 -2.10
N ASN A 161 2.80 20.18 -2.18
CA ASN A 161 2.70 21.62 -1.90
C ASN A 161 2.06 21.91 -0.52
N GLY A 162 2.37 21.09 0.48
CA GLY A 162 1.85 21.24 1.83
C GLY A 162 0.38 20.83 2.01
N LYS A 163 -0.28 20.27 1.00
CA LYS A 163 -1.65 19.76 1.07
C LYS A 163 -1.67 18.24 1.01
N ILE A 164 -2.58 17.61 1.75
CA ILE A 164 -2.77 16.17 1.76
C ILE A 164 -3.96 15.76 0.89
N TYR A 165 -3.79 14.67 0.14
CA TYR A 165 -4.80 14.05 -0.70
C TYR A 165 -4.82 12.56 -0.42
N GLN A 166 -5.98 11.99 -0.11
CA GLN A 166 -6.14 10.53 -0.11
C GLN A 166 -6.20 10.07 -1.56
N ILE A 167 -5.29 9.18 -1.96
CA ILE A 167 -5.14 8.71 -3.33
C ILE A 167 -5.61 7.26 -3.53
N THR A 168 -6.10 6.64 -2.47
CA THR A 168 -6.84 5.36 -2.49
C THR A 168 -8.27 5.58 -2.06
N LYS A 169 -9.14 4.63 -2.36
CA LYS A 169 -10.54 4.67 -1.96
C LYS A 169 -10.88 3.38 -1.23
N ASP A 170 -11.34 3.50 0.01
CA ASP A 170 -11.62 2.36 0.86
C ASP A 170 -12.61 1.39 0.20
N GLN A 171 -12.29 0.12 0.19
CA GLN A 171 -13.19 -0.94 -0.25
C GLN A 171 -14.01 -1.44 0.94
N SER A 172 -14.77 -0.53 1.57
CA SER A 172 -15.60 -0.78 2.74
C SER A 172 -17.08 -0.53 2.46
N LEU A 173 -17.94 -1.11 3.29
CA LEU A 173 -19.39 -0.93 3.17
C LEU A 173 -19.78 0.54 3.33
N VAL A 174 -19.20 1.25 4.29
CA VAL A 174 -19.53 2.66 4.51
C VAL A 174 -19.10 3.54 3.34
N GLN A 175 -17.98 3.23 2.69
CA GLN A 175 -17.58 3.93 1.48
C GLN A 175 -18.58 3.70 0.34
N GLN A 176 -19.07 2.48 0.17
CA GLN A 176 -20.12 2.18 -0.82
C GLN A 176 -21.41 2.95 -0.53
N LEU A 177 -21.80 3.11 0.74
CA LEU A 177 -22.98 3.89 1.13
C LEU A 177 -22.77 5.39 0.87
N ILE A 178 -21.56 5.93 1.08
CA ILE A 178 -21.21 7.31 0.73
C ILE A 178 -21.33 7.51 -0.80
N ASP A 179 -20.76 6.61 -1.59
CA ASP A 179 -20.81 6.68 -3.05
C ASP A 179 -22.25 6.63 -3.58
N ALA A 180 -23.10 5.84 -2.94
CA ALA A 180 -24.53 5.76 -3.24
C ALA A 180 -25.33 6.95 -2.68
N GLN A 181 -24.66 7.92 -2.03
CA GLN A 181 -25.28 9.09 -1.37
C GLN A 181 -26.33 8.72 -0.32
N GLN A 182 -26.17 7.57 0.33
CA GLN A 182 -27.09 7.09 1.37
C GLN A 182 -26.71 7.61 2.76
N ILE A 183 -25.41 7.87 2.99
CA ILE A 183 -24.88 8.48 4.20
C ILE A 183 -23.85 9.55 3.86
N SER A 184 -23.63 10.52 4.76
CA SER A 184 -22.54 11.48 4.64
C SER A 184 -21.20 10.88 5.13
N PRO A 185 -20.05 11.46 4.78
CA PRO A 185 -18.77 11.06 5.34
C PRO A 185 -18.73 11.11 6.87
N GLU A 186 -19.37 12.13 7.47
CA GLU A 186 -19.44 12.29 8.93
C GLU A 186 -20.29 11.19 9.60
N GLU A 187 -21.38 10.76 8.96
CA GLU A 187 -22.20 9.65 9.42
C GLU A 187 -21.46 8.31 9.34
N ALA A 188 -20.58 8.14 8.32
CA ALA A 188 -19.77 6.95 8.16
C ALA A 188 -18.79 6.72 9.31
N GLU A 189 -18.18 7.80 9.88
CA GLU A 189 -17.23 7.71 10.99
C GLU A 189 -17.84 7.04 12.25
N THR A 190 -19.13 7.21 12.46
CA THR A 190 -19.86 6.66 13.62
C THR A 190 -20.76 5.48 13.28
N HIS A 191 -20.75 5.03 12.03
CA HIS A 191 -21.62 3.96 11.56
C HIS A 191 -21.27 2.62 12.22
N THR A 192 -22.27 1.83 12.57
CA THR A 192 -22.09 0.53 13.25
C THR A 192 -21.35 -0.50 12.40
N LEU A 193 -21.39 -0.37 11.09
CA LEU A 193 -20.74 -1.26 10.11
C LEU A 193 -19.50 -0.62 9.46
N LYS A 194 -18.88 0.37 10.11
CA LYS A 194 -17.72 1.09 9.54
C LYS A 194 -16.50 0.20 9.28
N ASN A 195 -16.35 -0.88 10.03
CA ASN A 195 -15.24 -1.84 9.90
C ASN A 195 -15.57 -3.02 8.97
N VAL A 196 -16.66 -2.93 8.18
CA VAL A 196 -17.00 -4.00 7.22
C VAL A 196 -16.27 -3.74 5.91
N ILE A 197 -15.25 -4.56 5.65
CA ILE A 197 -14.46 -4.56 4.43
C ILE A 197 -15.18 -5.40 3.37
N LEU A 198 -15.25 -4.91 2.14
CA LEU A 198 -15.93 -5.58 1.02
C LEU A 198 -14.98 -6.46 0.22
N GLN A 199 -13.69 -6.16 0.22
CA GLN A 199 -12.66 -6.93 -0.45
C GLN A 199 -11.38 -6.98 0.38
N ALA A 200 -10.86 -8.19 0.60
CA ALA A 200 -9.60 -8.43 1.29
C ALA A 200 -8.95 -9.71 0.76
N LEU A 201 -7.63 -9.79 0.82
CA LEU A 201 -6.88 -11.01 0.47
C LEU A 201 -7.36 -12.17 1.35
N GLY A 202 -7.56 -13.32 0.74
CA GLY A 202 -7.99 -14.54 1.42
C GLY A 202 -9.49 -14.64 1.70
N ALA A 203 -10.23 -13.51 1.73
CA ALA A 203 -11.67 -13.52 2.01
C ALA A 203 -12.51 -14.17 0.90
N GLN A 204 -12.06 -14.08 -0.33
CA GLN A 204 -12.72 -14.63 -1.52
C GLN A 204 -11.70 -15.30 -2.43
N ASN A 205 -12.14 -16.28 -3.23
CA ASN A 205 -11.26 -16.96 -4.19
C ASN A 205 -10.70 -16.00 -5.25
N GLU A 206 -11.51 -15.03 -5.66
CA GLU A 206 -11.16 -14.02 -6.66
C GLU A 206 -11.23 -12.64 -6.06
N ILE A 207 -10.26 -11.80 -6.40
CA ILE A 207 -10.21 -10.39 -6.03
C ILE A 207 -9.96 -9.53 -7.27
N TYR A 208 -10.30 -8.26 -7.16
CA TYR A 208 -10.10 -7.25 -8.19
C TYR A 208 -9.33 -6.06 -7.60
N PRO A 209 -7.98 -6.16 -7.51
CA PRO A 209 -7.19 -5.06 -7.00
C PRO A 209 -7.39 -3.80 -7.84
N VAL A 210 -7.57 -2.66 -7.18
CA VAL A 210 -7.62 -1.38 -7.88
C VAL A 210 -6.18 -0.95 -8.18
N SER A 211 -5.93 -0.63 -9.45
CA SER A 211 -4.62 -0.20 -9.94
C SER A 211 -4.70 1.22 -10.47
N ALA A 212 -3.72 2.05 -10.12
CA ALA A 212 -3.62 3.43 -10.58
C ALA A 212 -2.17 3.85 -10.75
N ARG A 213 -1.94 4.93 -11.51
CA ARG A 213 -0.65 5.59 -11.67
C ARG A 213 -0.75 7.06 -11.34
N LEU A 214 0.29 7.56 -10.67
CA LEU A 214 0.48 8.96 -10.31
C LEU A 214 1.76 9.47 -10.98
N ALA A 215 1.69 10.65 -11.62
CA ALA A 215 2.88 11.39 -12.02
C ALA A 215 3.51 12.07 -10.79
N PRO A 216 4.75 11.68 -10.40
CA PRO A 216 5.41 12.23 -9.22
C PRO A 216 6.00 13.60 -9.51
N ASN A 217 6.02 14.45 -8.48
CA ASN A 217 6.74 15.71 -8.49
C ASN A 217 7.86 15.71 -7.44
N SER A 218 8.81 16.63 -7.63
CA SER A 218 9.85 16.84 -6.63
C SER A 218 9.25 17.28 -5.30
N MET A 219 9.73 16.72 -4.21
CA MET A 219 9.26 16.93 -2.83
C MET A 219 7.87 16.37 -2.52
N ASP A 220 7.28 15.56 -3.39
CA ASP A 220 6.12 14.77 -3.02
C ASP A 220 6.44 13.84 -1.86
N VAL A 221 5.54 13.77 -0.88
CA VAL A 221 5.60 12.80 0.19
C VAL A 221 4.39 11.87 0.08
N LEU A 222 4.67 10.59 0.00
CA LEU A 222 3.66 9.53 -0.05
C LEU A 222 3.61 8.83 1.31
N LEU A 223 2.41 8.56 1.80
CA LEU A 223 2.18 7.90 3.08
C LEU A 223 1.22 6.74 2.87
N LEU A 224 1.65 5.55 3.28
CA LEU A 224 0.81 4.35 3.39
C LEU A 224 0.53 4.08 4.86
N CYS A 225 -0.69 3.66 5.19
CA CYS A 225 -1.01 3.30 6.57
C CYS A 225 -2.15 2.29 6.68
N SER A 226 -2.15 1.54 7.78
CA SER A 226 -3.30 0.74 8.22
C SER A 226 -4.41 1.63 8.82
N ASP A 227 -5.56 1.03 9.05
CA ASP A 227 -6.75 1.70 9.58
C ASP A 227 -6.55 2.20 11.02
N GLY A 228 -5.67 1.57 11.80
CA GLY A 228 -5.29 2.03 13.13
C GLY A 228 -4.67 3.43 13.17
N LEU A 229 -4.08 3.90 12.05
CA LEU A 229 -3.71 5.30 11.90
C LEU A 229 -4.88 6.13 11.40
N SER A 230 -5.46 5.76 10.26
CA SER A 230 -6.41 6.60 9.53
C SER A 230 -7.75 6.77 10.26
N ASN A 231 -8.14 5.83 11.13
CA ASN A 231 -9.29 5.93 12.00
C ASN A 231 -9.06 6.81 13.25
N LYS A 232 -7.80 7.18 13.55
CA LYS A 232 -7.41 7.91 14.76
C LYS A 232 -6.82 9.29 14.51
N VAL A 233 -6.28 9.52 13.33
CA VAL A 233 -5.62 10.77 12.96
C VAL A 233 -6.35 11.41 11.79
N THR A 234 -6.90 12.58 11.99
CA THR A 234 -7.62 13.31 10.93
C THR A 234 -6.68 13.72 9.81
N ALA A 235 -7.22 13.89 8.59
CA ALA A 235 -6.43 14.33 7.43
C ALA A 235 -5.66 15.64 7.72
N ALA A 236 -6.24 16.57 8.47
CA ALA A 236 -5.57 17.81 8.85
C ALA A 236 -4.37 17.58 9.78
N ASN A 237 -4.47 16.64 10.72
CA ASN A 237 -3.35 16.27 11.59
C ASN A 237 -2.29 15.47 10.86
N LEU A 238 -2.68 14.53 9.95
CA LEU A 238 -1.74 13.84 9.06
C LEU A 238 -0.92 14.86 8.26
N GLN A 239 -1.60 15.81 7.60
CA GLN A 239 -0.96 16.87 6.84
C GLN A 239 0.03 17.65 7.68
N ARG A 240 -0.41 18.17 8.84
CA ARG A 240 0.43 18.97 9.73
C ARG A 240 1.68 18.21 10.16
N ILE A 241 1.52 16.98 10.65
CA ILE A 241 2.64 16.17 11.16
C ILE A 241 3.65 15.88 10.06
N VAL A 242 3.18 15.48 8.86
CA VAL A 242 4.07 15.19 7.72
C VAL A 242 4.79 16.45 7.24
N VAL A 243 4.07 17.58 7.10
CA VAL A 243 4.65 18.85 6.62
C VAL A 243 5.66 19.42 7.63
N ASP A 244 5.32 19.40 8.93
CA ASP A 244 6.19 19.92 9.99
C ASP A 244 7.50 19.09 10.12
N ASN A 245 7.49 17.83 9.68
CA ASN A 245 8.62 16.90 9.80
C ASN A 245 9.14 16.37 8.45
N ILE A 246 8.91 17.12 7.36
CA ILE A 246 9.26 16.68 5.99
C ILE A 246 10.75 16.38 5.80
N ASP A 247 11.62 16.97 6.61
CA ASP A 247 13.06 16.74 6.58
C ASP A 247 13.53 15.60 7.51
N ASN A 248 12.60 14.97 8.23
CA ASN A 248 12.91 13.83 9.10
C ASN A 248 11.72 12.87 9.17
N LEU A 249 11.69 11.92 8.23
CA LEU A 249 10.59 10.96 8.10
C LEU A 249 10.44 10.06 9.34
N ALA A 250 11.53 9.77 10.04
CA ALA A 250 11.48 8.99 11.28
C ALA A 250 10.68 9.73 12.37
N VAL A 251 10.90 11.03 12.52
CA VAL A 251 10.13 11.86 13.45
C VAL A 251 8.68 11.94 13.01
N ALA A 252 8.40 12.10 11.70
CA ALA A 252 7.05 12.11 11.18
C ALA A 252 6.30 10.82 11.55
N CYS A 253 6.89 9.66 11.29
CA CYS A 253 6.30 8.36 11.65
C CYS A 253 6.06 8.23 13.16
N ALA A 254 7.04 8.59 13.99
CA ALA A 254 6.90 8.51 15.45
C ALA A 254 5.78 9.40 15.98
N GLU A 255 5.65 10.65 15.47
CA GLU A 255 4.58 11.55 15.89
C GLU A 255 3.20 11.10 15.38
N LEU A 256 3.10 10.47 14.19
CA LEU A 256 1.87 9.88 13.70
C LEU A 256 1.39 8.73 14.60
N VAL A 257 2.28 7.79 14.92
CA VAL A 257 1.98 6.68 15.82
C VAL A 257 1.60 7.18 17.22
N LYS A 258 2.30 8.17 17.74
CA LYS A 258 2.01 8.79 19.02
C LYS A 258 0.64 9.48 19.03
N GLU A 259 0.29 10.21 17.97
CA GLU A 259 -1.02 10.85 17.82
C GLU A 259 -2.15 9.80 17.80
N ALA A 260 -2.01 8.72 17.00
CA ALA A 260 -2.98 7.63 16.98
C ALA A 260 -3.14 6.95 18.35
N ASN A 261 -2.02 6.68 19.04
CA ASN A 261 -2.04 6.14 20.39
C ASN A 261 -2.67 7.09 21.41
N THR A 262 -2.50 8.40 21.25
CA THR A 262 -3.11 9.43 22.11
C THR A 262 -4.62 9.46 21.94
N ASN A 263 -5.09 9.20 20.71
CA ASN A 263 -6.50 9.16 20.34
C ASN A 263 -7.15 7.78 20.56
N GLY A 264 -6.51 6.92 21.38
CA GLY A 264 -7.04 5.64 21.84
C GLY A 264 -6.12 4.46 21.59
N GLY A 265 -5.53 4.34 20.39
CA GLY A 265 -4.64 3.24 20.03
C GLY A 265 -5.29 1.86 20.14
N GLU A 266 -6.56 1.75 19.73
CA GLU A 266 -7.33 0.50 19.88
C GLU A 266 -6.89 -0.59 18.90
N ASP A 267 -6.18 -0.20 17.82
CA ASP A 267 -5.67 -1.15 16.84
C ASP A 267 -4.16 -1.06 16.63
N ASN A 268 -3.62 -1.97 15.84
CA ASN A 268 -2.28 -1.94 15.32
C ASN A 268 -2.11 -0.71 14.42
N ILE A 269 -0.95 -0.08 14.43
CA ILE A 269 -0.69 1.17 13.72
C ILE A 269 0.56 1.00 12.88
N THR A 270 0.38 0.93 11.57
CA THR A 270 1.51 0.80 10.63
C THR A 270 1.54 2.00 9.70
N VAL A 271 2.73 2.55 9.53
CA VAL A 271 3.00 3.76 8.74
C VAL A 271 4.24 3.55 7.90
N VAL A 272 4.15 3.82 6.60
CA VAL A 272 5.30 3.90 5.68
C VAL A 272 5.25 5.26 5.00
N ILE A 273 6.33 6.04 5.11
CA ILE A 273 6.45 7.35 4.45
C ILE A 273 7.59 7.31 3.46
N ALA A 274 7.36 7.85 2.27
CA ALA A 274 8.35 8.00 1.21
C ALA A 274 8.38 9.45 0.71
N LYS A 275 9.57 10.06 0.63
CA LYS A 275 9.78 11.40 0.07
C LYS A 275 10.58 11.28 -1.23
N LEU A 276 10.04 11.86 -2.30
CA LEU A 276 10.65 11.88 -3.63
C LEU A 276 11.51 13.13 -3.82
N THR A 277 12.72 12.93 -4.33
CA THR A 277 13.66 13.99 -4.69
C THR A 277 14.38 13.64 -5.99
N GLY A 278 14.94 14.64 -6.66
CA GLY A 278 15.76 14.42 -7.84
C GLY A 278 15.56 15.47 -8.92
N ASP A 279 16.60 15.67 -9.74
CA ASP A 279 16.61 16.69 -10.78
C ASP A 279 15.71 16.37 -11.98
N ASN A 280 15.30 15.09 -12.11
CA ASN A 280 14.41 14.63 -13.18
C ASN A 280 12.93 14.78 -12.83
N LEU A 281 12.60 15.15 -11.60
CA LEU A 281 11.24 15.40 -11.18
C LEU A 281 10.86 16.87 -11.41
N GLU A 282 9.71 17.09 -12.00
CA GLU A 282 9.16 18.43 -12.15
C GLU A 282 8.80 19.00 -10.77
N GLN A 283 8.87 20.33 -10.65
CA GLN A 283 8.29 21.02 -9.52
C GLN A 283 6.76 21.00 -9.65
N ALA A 284 6.06 20.78 -8.56
CA ALA A 284 4.60 20.80 -8.56
C ALA A 284 4.10 22.20 -8.91
N ASN A 285 3.59 22.38 -10.14
CA ASN A 285 3.10 23.66 -10.64
C ASN A 285 1.59 23.86 -10.37
N THR A 286 0.88 22.79 -10.06
CA THR A 286 -0.56 22.78 -9.77
C THR A 286 -0.85 22.02 -8.49
N GLU A 287 -1.99 22.32 -7.87
CA GLU A 287 -2.52 21.57 -6.73
C GLU A 287 -3.34 20.35 -7.19
N GLU A 288 -3.59 20.21 -8.49
CA GLU A 288 -4.40 19.14 -9.04
C GLU A 288 -3.61 17.83 -9.02
N VAL A 289 -4.18 16.82 -8.37
CA VAL A 289 -3.66 15.45 -8.33
C VAL A 289 -4.46 14.64 -9.34
N GLN A 290 -3.80 14.20 -10.40
CA GLN A 290 -4.40 13.32 -11.39
C GLN A 290 -3.91 11.90 -11.16
N LEU A 291 -4.86 10.99 -10.96
CA LEU A 291 -4.64 9.55 -10.91
C LEU A 291 -5.17 8.94 -12.19
N GLU A 292 -4.33 8.25 -12.91
CA GLU A 292 -4.71 7.41 -14.02
C GLU A 292 -5.10 6.04 -13.48
N LEU A 293 -6.38 5.67 -13.60
CA LEU A 293 -6.82 4.31 -13.28
C LEU A 293 -6.39 3.35 -14.38
N ILE A 294 -5.75 2.27 -14.00
CA ILE A 294 -5.20 1.27 -14.90
C ILE A 294 -6.14 0.06 -14.93
N ASP A 295 -6.72 -0.21 -16.11
CA ASP A 295 -7.51 -1.43 -16.33
C ASP A 295 -6.58 -2.58 -16.72
N MET A 296 -6.29 -3.46 -15.77
CA MET A 296 -5.39 -4.58 -15.98
C MET A 296 -5.91 -5.63 -16.98
N GLY A 297 -7.23 -5.70 -17.20
CA GLY A 297 -7.82 -6.56 -18.25
C GLY A 297 -7.38 -6.14 -19.64
N ASN A 298 -7.32 -4.86 -19.92
CA ASN A 298 -6.90 -4.33 -21.22
C ASN A 298 -5.40 -4.45 -21.48
N ILE A 299 -4.56 -4.47 -20.44
CA ILE A 299 -3.10 -4.61 -20.59
C ILE A 299 -2.74 -6.05 -21.01
N HIS A 300 -3.42 -7.06 -20.49
CA HIS A 300 -3.21 -8.45 -20.87
C HIS A 300 -3.65 -8.73 -22.31
N ASP A 301 -4.76 -8.13 -22.78
CA ASP A 301 -5.27 -8.33 -24.14
C ASP A 301 -4.34 -7.75 -25.22
N THR A 302 -3.60 -6.68 -24.93
CA THR A 302 -2.63 -6.10 -25.88
C THR A 302 -1.36 -6.95 -26.02
N ALA A 303 -0.93 -7.64 -24.96
CA ALA A 303 0.21 -8.56 -25.01
C ALA A 303 -0.10 -9.84 -25.80
N ASP A 304 -1.34 -10.34 -25.74
CA ASP A 304 -1.77 -11.54 -26.48
C ASP A 304 -2.06 -11.27 -27.97
N GLN A 305 -2.39 -10.04 -28.37
CA GLN A 305 -2.66 -9.71 -29.77
C GLN A 305 -1.40 -9.62 -30.62
N ASP A 306 -0.25 -9.23 -30.07
CA ASP A 306 1.02 -9.17 -30.80
C ASP A 306 1.63 -10.56 -31.09
N THR A 307 1.18 -11.61 -30.39
CA THR A 307 1.60 -13.00 -30.64
C THR A 307 0.78 -13.73 -31.73
N ALA A 308 -0.36 -13.18 -32.14
CA ALA A 308 -1.26 -13.81 -33.11
C ALA A 308 -1.03 -13.41 -34.58
N GLU A 309 -0.18 -12.41 -34.85
CA GLU A 309 0.11 -11.98 -36.24
C GLU A 309 1.41 -12.57 -36.83
N VAL A 310 2.04 -13.54 -36.21
CA VAL A 310 3.23 -14.25 -36.72
C VAL A 310 2.95 -15.76 -36.81
N LEU A 311 1.96 -16.14 -37.61
CA LEU A 311 1.82 -17.52 -38.15
C LEU A 311 1.31 -17.44 -39.60
#